data_b8d4403889127b91dc3a586ce7460abb
#
_entry.id   b8d4403889127b91dc3a586ce7460abb
#
_cell.length_a   1.000
_cell.length_b   1.000
_cell.length_c   1.000
_cell.angle_alpha   90.00
_cell.angle_beta   90.00
_cell.angle_gamma   90.00
#
_symmetry.space_group_name_H-M   'P 1'
#
loop_
_entity.id
_entity.type
_entity.pdbx_description
1 polymer ?
#
loop_
_entity_poly.entity_id
_entity_poly.type
_entity_poly.pdbx_seq_one_letter_code
_entity_poly.pdbx_strand_id
1 'polypeptide(L)'
;MNEKTDIFSYKSTFDPRLNINLIFKENPNYNNMRDIFDVYGYGFVAPEFKSIFIDGEIFLGEDGFTLDDLKFIEAHEISHILLGHNGPRSEKDELEADLGAYILLKKYNISTERLEDEFEYRHGVPFSEELLTMVEDKM
;
A
#
# COMPACT_ATOMS: atom_id res chain seq x y z
N MET A 1 8.95 -29.49 3.01
CA MET A 1 8.92 -28.12 2.51
C MET A 1 8.89 -27.14 3.68
N ASN A 2 9.65 -26.10 3.59
CA ASN A 2 9.69 -25.11 4.64
C ASN A 2 8.80 -23.91 4.27
N GLU A 3 7.60 -23.90 4.80
CA GLU A 3 6.62 -22.86 4.50
C GLU A 3 7.05 -21.48 4.96
N LYS A 4 8.00 -21.39 5.90
CA LYS A 4 8.48 -20.10 6.41
C LYS A 4 9.21 -19.26 5.39
N THR A 5 9.71 -19.90 4.33
CA THR A 5 10.42 -19.18 3.25
C THR A 5 9.46 -18.75 2.16
N ASP A 6 8.22 -19.23 2.21
CA ASP A 6 7.25 -18.96 1.16
C ASP A 6 6.68 -17.56 1.31
N ILE A 7 6.21 -17.04 0.18
CA ILE A 7 5.47 -15.79 0.16
C ILE A 7 4.07 -16.07 0.68
N PHE A 8 3.59 -15.23 1.60
CA PHE A 8 2.23 -15.31 2.09
C PHE A 8 1.35 -14.47 1.17
N SER A 9 0.47 -15.13 0.41
CA SER A 9 -0.31 -14.46 -0.65
C SER A 9 -1.81 -14.57 -0.44
N TYR A 10 -2.53 -13.51 -0.84
CA TYR A 10 -3.99 -13.54 -0.87
C TYR A 10 -4.49 -12.61 -1.99
N LYS A 11 -5.76 -12.78 -2.37
CA LYS A 11 -6.37 -11.90 -3.35
C LYS A 11 -6.72 -10.56 -2.73
N SER A 12 -6.46 -9.47 -3.45
CA SER A 12 -6.76 -8.14 -2.93
C SER A 12 -8.25 -7.98 -2.63
N THR A 13 -8.54 -7.32 -1.50
CA THR A 13 -9.90 -6.94 -1.12
C THR A 13 -10.47 -5.94 -2.12
N PHE A 14 -9.64 -5.04 -2.63
CA PHE A 14 -10.09 -3.92 -3.47
C PHE A 14 -10.12 -4.27 -4.96
N ASP A 15 -9.27 -5.21 -5.39
CA ASP A 15 -9.24 -5.66 -6.77
C ASP A 15 -8.80 -7.13 -6.80
N PRO A 16 -9.77 -8.07 -6.83
CA PRO A 16 -9.46 -9.50 -6.79
C PRO A 16 -8.60 -10.03 -7.93
N ARG A 17 -8.38 -9.23 -8.98
CA ARG A 17 -7.48 -9.61 -10.07
C ARG A 17 -6.02 -9.51 -9.66
N LEU A 18 -5.74 -8.85 -8.55
CA LEU A 18 -4.38 -8.63 -8.05
C LEU A 18 -4.11 -9.54 -6.87
N ASN A 19 -2.88 -10.00 -6.77
CA ASN A 19 -2.42 -10.77 -5.62
C ASN A 19 -1.62 -9.85 -4.70
N ILE A 20 -1.86 -9.99 -3.40
CA ILE A 20 -1.10 -9.29 -2.38
C ILE A 20 -0.12 -10.30 -1.80
N ASN A 21 1.15 -9.96 -1.79
CA ASN A 21 2.21 -10.88 -1.36
C ASN A 21 3.02 -10.26 -0.23
N LEU A 22 2.99 -10.91 0.93
CA LEU A 22 3.81 -10.50 2.07
C LEU A 22 5.12 -11.27 2.00
N ILE A 23 6.24 -10.55 2.00
CA ILE A 23 7.57 -11.14 1.91
C ILE A 23 8.25 -11.01 3.26
N PHE A 24 8.77 -12.11 3.76
CA PHE A 24 9.45 -12.17 5.06
C PHE A 24 10.93 -12.48 4.89
N LYS A 25 11.73 -12.15 5.90
CA LYS A 25 13.19 -12.29 5.83
C LYS A 25 13.67 -13.70 5.57
N GLU A 26 12.85 -14.71 5.85
CA GLU A 26 13.17 -16.11 5.58
C GLU A 26 13.13 -16.44 4.09
N ASN A 27 12.46 -15.60 3.29
CA ASN A 27 12.44 -15.79 1.84
C ASN A 27 13.81 -15.42 1.25
N PRO A 28 14.42 -16.27 0.40
CA PRO A 28 15.74 -15.99 -0.16
C PRO A 28 15.83 -14.68 -0.94
N ASN A 29 14.71 -14.19 -1.46
CA ASN A 29 14.68 -12.97 -2.25
C ASN A 29 14.44 -11.71 -1.40
N TYR A 30 14.25 -11.84 -0.10
CA TYR A 30 13.88 -10.71 0.75
C TYR A 30 14.92 -9.59 0.70
N ASN A 31 16.21 -9.94 0.78
CA ASN A 31 17.27 -8.93 0.80
C ASN A 31 17.31 -8.11 -0.49
N ASN A 32 17.00 -8.73 -1.62
CA ASN A 32 16.93 -8.02 -2.90
C ASN A 32 15.73 -7.10 -2.96
N MET A 33 14.61 -7.51 -2.39
CA MET A 33 13.38 -6.71 -2.37
C MET A 33 13.44 -5.58 -1.35
N ARG A 34 14.24 -5.76 -0.31
CA ARG A 34 14.37 -4.76 0.76
C ARG A 34 14.81 -3.39 0.22
N ASP A 35 15.73 -3.39 -0.73
CA ASP A 35 16.16 -2.13 -1.34
C ASP A 35 15.00 -1.45 -2.07
N ILE A 36 14.12 -2.24 -2.70
CA ILE A 36 12.94 -1.71 -3.36
C ILE A 36 11.96 -1.14 -2.33
N PHE A 37 11.74 -1.86 -1.23
CA PHE A 37 10.88 -1.36 -0.16
C PHE A 37 11.41 -0.04 0.42
N ASP A 38 12.72 0.09 0.56
CA ASP A 38 13.33 1.30 1.08
C ASP A 38 13.07 2.52 0.18
N VAL A 39 12.95 2.29 -1.14
CA VAL A 39 12.68 3.36 -2.10
C VAL A 39 11.18 3.72 -2.15
N TYR A 40 10.29 2.72 -2.14
CA TYR A 40 8.86 2.90 -2.36
C TYR A 40 8.03 2.89 -1.08
N GLY A 41 8.66 2.72 0.08
CA GLY A 41 7.96 2.54 1.34
C GLY A 41 7.77 1.06 1.62
N TYR A 42 6.66 0.68 2.25
CA TYR A 42 6.47 -0.70 2.70
C TYR A 42 5.94 -1.63 1.63
N GLY A 43 5.70 -1.13 0.41
CA GLY A 43 5.19 -1.97 -0.66
C GLY A 43 5.46 -1.39 -2.02
N PHE A 44 5.28 -2.22 -3.04
CA PHE A 44 5.42 -1.78 -4.42
C PHE A 44 4.56 -2.65 -5.34
N VAL A 45 4.25 -2.10 -6.52
CA VAL A 45 3.47 -2.78 -7.54
C VAL A 45 4.40 -3.47 -8.53
N ALA A 46 4.08 -4.71 -8.87
CA ALA A 46 4.72 -5.45 -9.95
C ALA A 46 3.67 -5.79 -11.00
N PRO A 47 3.40 -4.86 -11.96
CA PRO A 47 2.28 -5.02 -12.90
C PRO A 47 2.37 -6.27 -13.76
N GLU A 48 3.57 -6.65 -14.18
CA GLU A 48 3.80 -7.81 -15.03
C GLU A 48 3.39 -9.12 -14.35
N PHE A 49 3.34 -9.14 -13.00
CA PHE A 49 2.89 -10.31 -12.24
C PHE A 49 1.50 -10.12 -11.67
N LYS A 50 0.85 -9.00 -11.95
CA LYS A 50 -0.45 -8.63 -11.37
C LYS A 50 -0.41 -8.76 -9.86
N SER A 51 0.66 -8.26 -9.26
CA SER A 51 0.96 -8.45 -7.85
C SER A 51 1.40 -7.16 -7.19
N ILE A 52 1.10 -7.08 -5.90
CA ILE A 52 1.63 -6.05 -5.02
C ILE A 52 2.44 -6.78 -3.97
N PHE A 53 3.69 -6.36 -3.78
CA PHE A 53 4.58 -6.95 -2.78
C PHE A 53 4.68 -6.02 -1.59
N ILE A 54 4.53 -6.55 -0.39
CA ILE A 54 4.56 -5.79 0.85
C ILE A 54 5.58 -6.44 1.79
N ASP A 55 6.37 -5.60 2.46
CA ASP A 55 7.33 -6.05 3.45
C ASP A 55 6.60 -6.63 4.66
N GLY A 56 6.64 -7.96 4.81
CA GLY A 56 5.95 -8.64 5.90
C GLY A 56 6.56 -8.39 7.27
N GLU A 57 7.84 -8.02 7.32
CA GLU A 57 8.53 -7.82 8.59
C GLU A 57 7.96 -6.68 9.42
N ILE A 58 7.32 -5.69 8.78
CA ILE A 58 6.74 -4.55 9.52
C ILE A 58 5.61 -4.96 10.45
N PHE A 59 5.03 -6.15 10.26
CA PHE A 59 3.90 -6.63 11.07
C PHE A 59 4.35 -7.48 12.26
N LEU A 60 5.65 -7.76 12.39
CA LEU A 60 6.17 -8.71 13.38
C LEU A 60 6.77 -8.07 14.62
N GLY A 61 6.97 -6.76 14.65
CA GLY A 61 7.57 -6.08 15.80
C GLY A 61 6.57 -5.76 16.88
N GLU A 62 7.06 -5.32 18.05
CA GLU A 62 6.20 -4.91 19.15
C GLU A 62 5.32 -3.72 18.77
N ASP A 63 5.88 -2.81 17.97
CA ASP A 63 5.15 -1.67 17.42
C ASP A 63 4.60 -2.02 16.03
N GLY A 64 4.36 -3.30 15.80
CA GLY A 64 3.95 -3.81 14.51
C GLY A 64 2.67 -3.16 13.99
N PHE A 65 2.57 -3.14 12.68
CA PHE A 65 1.40 -2.61 12.02
C PHE A 65 0.24 -3.60 12.19
N THR A 66 -0.97 -3.06 12.16
CA THR A 66 -2.20 -3.86 12.31
C THR A 66 -2.72 -4.32 10.95
N LEU A 67 -3.80 -5.13 10.97
CA LEU A 67 -4.48 -5.49 9.72
C LEU A 67 -5.02 -4.27 8.99
N ASP A 68 -5.49 -3.26 9.74
CA ASP A 68 -5.95 -2.03 9.11
C ASP A 68 -4.80 -1.31 8.40
N ASP A 69 -3.60 -1.34 8.99
CA ASP A 69 -2.42 -0.78 8.35
C ASP A 69 -2.07 -1.54 7.06
N LEU A 70 -2.20 -2.86 7.08
CA LEU A 70 -2.00 -3.68 5.89
C LEU A 70 -2.97 -3.26 4.79
N LYS A 71 -4.24 -3.07 5.14
CA LYS A 71 -5.25 -2.62 4.18
C LYS A 71 -4.95 -1.22 3.65
N PHE A 72 -4.43 -0.34 4.49
CA PHE A 72 -4.01 0.98 4.05
C PHE A 72 -2.89 0.87 3.01
N ILE A 73 -1.85 0.09 3.30
CA ILE A 73 -0.73 -0.10 2.35
C ILE A 73 -1.25 -0.69 1.04
N GLU A 74 -2.10 -1.70 1.12
CA GLU A 74 -2.71 -2.33 -0.03
C GLU A 74 -3.51 -1.30 -0.86
N ALA A 75 -4.37 -0.52 -0.20
CA ALA A 75 -5.19 0.47 -0.87
C ALA A 75 -4.35 1.58 -1.52
N HIS A 76 -3.27 1.98 -0.85
CA HIS A 76 -2.34 2.98 -1.39
C HIS A 76 -1.71 2.50 -2.70
N GLU A 77 -1.22 1.26 -2.72
CA GLU A 77 -0.59 0.71 -3.93
C GLU A 77 -1.61 0.52 -5.05
N ILE A 78 -2.81 0.06 -4.73
CA ILE A 78 -3.87 -0.08 -5.73
C ILE A 78 -4.26 1.28 -6.30
N SER A 79 -4.27 2.32 -5.48
CA SER A 79 -4.58 3.67 -5.94
C SER A 79 -3.56 4.15 -6.97
N HIS A 80 -2.28 3.83 -6.81
CA HIS A 80 -1.30 4.14 -7.83
C HIS A 80 -1.68 3.52 -9.18
N ILE A 81 -2.16 2.28 -9.16
CA ILE A 81 -2.60 1.60 -10.39
C ILE A 81 -3.82 2.29 -10.99
N LEU A 82 -4.83 2.53 -10.16
CA LEU A 82 -6.09 3.12 -10.63
C LEU A 82 -5.92 4.54 -11.16
N LEU A 83 -4.97 5.28 -10.60
CA LEU A 83 -4.70 6.65 -11.00
C LEU A 83 -3.67 6.75 -12.13
N GLY A 84 -3.15 5.62 -12.59
CA GLY A 84 -2.24 5.59 -13.73
C GLY A 84 -0.85 6.12 -13.43
N HIS A 85 -0.41 6.05 -12.18
CA HIS A 85 0.93 6.50 -11.80
C HIS A 85 1.98 5.51 -12.28
N ASN A 86 2.89 5.96 -13.15
CA ASN A 86 3.95 5.12 -13.71
C ASN A 86 5.32 5.72 -13.42
N GLY A 87 6.31 4.83 -13.25
CA GLY A 87 7.68 5.26 -13.03
C GLY A 87 7.93 5.80 -11.63
N PRO A 88 8.97 6.62 -11.45
CA PRO A 88 9.29 7.19 -10.14
C PRO A 88 8.14 8.00 -9.58
N ARG A 89 7.88 7.84 -8.29
CA ARG A 89 6.76 8.52 -7.62
C ARG A 89 7.13 9.95 -7.27
N SER A 90 6.24 10.90 -7.60
CA SER A 90 6.36 12.27 -7.17
C SER A 90 5.59 12.48 -5.87
N GLU A 91 5.81 13.63 -5.21
CA GLU A 91 5.03 13.95 -4.02
C GLU A 91 3.54 14.03 -4.33
N LYS A 92 3.20 14.53 -5.53
CA LYS A 92 1.82 14.58 -5.97
C LYS A 92 1.22 13.19 -6.14
N ASP A 93 1.98 12.24 -6.71
CA ASP A 93 1.53 10.87 -6.87
C ASP A 93 1.25 10.23 -5.51
N GLU A 94 2.12 10.47 -4.54
CA GLU A 94 1.94 9.93 -3.19
C GLU A 94 0.73 10.54 -2.50
N LEU A 95 0.52 11.85 -2.66
CA LEU A 95 -0.65 12.53 -2.14
C LEU A 95 -1.92 11.94 -2.73
N GLU A 96 -1.96 11.79 -4.05
CA GLU A 96 -3.13 11.23 -4.74
C GLU A 96 -3.39 9.78 -4.33
N ALA A 97 -2.32 9.00 -4.14
CA ALA A 97 -2.47 7.61 -3.72
C ALA A 97 -3.07 7.49 -2.32
N ASP A 98 -2.68 8.37 -1.41
CA ASP A 98 -3.27 8.38 -0.07
C ASP A 98 -4.74 8.79 -0.11
N LEU A 99 -5.10 9.76 -0.95
CA LEU A 99 -6.51 10.16 -1.12
C LEU A 99 -7.31 9.01 -1.72
N GLY A 100 -6.76 8.34 -2.72
CA GLY A 100 -7.39 7.16 -3.30
C GLY A 100 -7.55 6.04 -2.29
N ALA A 101 -6.54 5.84 -1.44
CA ALA A 101 -6.61 4.84 -0.38
C ALA A 101 -7.75 5.15 0.58
N TYR A 102 -7.92 6.42 0.95
CA TYR A 102 -9.05 6.82 1.80
C TYR A 102 -10.39 6.41 1.17
N ILE A 103 -10.56 6.70 -0.11
CA ILE A 103 -11.80 6.37 -0.82
C ILE A 103 -12.06 4.86 -0.80
N LEU A 104 -11.03 4.07 -1.09
CA LEU A 104 -11.15 2.61 -1.09
C LEU A 104 -11.45 2.06 0.30
N LEU A 105 -10.75 2.55 1.31
CA LEU A 105 -10.96 2.08 2.69
C LEU A 105 -12.38 2.38 3.14
N LYS A 106 -12.88 3.59 2.89
CA LYS A 106 -14.26 3.96 3.25
C LYS A 106 -15.28 3.09 2.55
N LYS A 107 -15.05 2.81 1.27
CA LYS A 107 -15.98 1.98 0.49
C LYS A 107 -16.15 0.59 1.09
N TYR A 108 -15.12 0.06 1.72
CA TYR A 108 -15.14 -1.28 2.29
C TYR A 108 -15.28 -1.28 3.82
N ASN A 109 -15.62 -0.14 4.41
CA ASN A 109 -15.81 0.02 5.86
C ASN A 109 -14.57 -0.35 6.67
N ILE A 110 -13.40 -0.01 6.16
CA ILE A 110 -12.14 -0.22 6.85
C ILE A 110 -11.70 1.11 7.46
N SER A 111 -11.09 1.06 8.66
CA SER A 111 -10.66 2.28 9.36
C SER A 111 -9.69 3.11 8.55
N THR A 112 -9.93 4.43 8.52
CA THR A 112 -9.05 5.41 7.88
C THR A 112 -8.30 6.24 8.92
N GLU A 113 -8.37 5.86 10.20
CA GLU A 113 -7.83 6.67 11.29
C GLU A 113 -6.35 6.97 11.14
N ARG A 114 -5.53 5.96 10.90
CA ARG A 114 -4.09 6.16 10.71
C ARG A 114 -3.81 7.06 9.52
N LEU A 115 -4.51 6.85 8.42
CA LEU A 115 -4.34 7.68 7.22
C LEU A 115 -4.61 9.14 7.54
N GLU A 116 -5.74 9.42 8.19
CA GLU A 116 -6.12 10.79 8.52
C GLU A 116 -5.14 11.41 9.52
N ASP A 117 -4.71 10.66 10.51
CA ASP A 117 -3.78 11.14 11.55
C ASP A 117 -2.41 11.51 10.96
N GLU A 118 -1.93 10.73 9.99
CA GLU A 118 -0.60 10.94 9.44
C GLU A 118 -0.58 11.80 8.19
N PHE A 119 -1.74 12.13 7.63
CA PHE A 119 -1.83 12.79 6.33
C PHE A 119 -1.07 14.11 6.28
N GLU A 120 -1.31 14.99 7.23
CA GLU A 120 -0.66 16.30 7.24
C GLU A 120 0.85 16.18 7.43
N TYR A 121 1.28 15.26 8.29
CA TYR A 121 2.69 15.00 8.49
C TYR A 121 3.37 14.53 7.21
N ARG A 122 2.70 13.66 6.47
CA ARG A 122 3.27 13.07 5.25
C ARG A 122 3.28 14.05 4.08
N HIS A 123 2.29 14.91 3.98
CA HIS A 123 2.09 15.72 2.78
C HIS A 123 2.21 17.23 2.99
N GLY A 124 2.31 17.68 4.22
CA GLY A 124 2.45 19.10 4.52
C GLY A 124 1.17 19.90 4.38
N VAL A 125 0.05 19.25 4.08
CA VAL A 125 -1.26 19.90 4.00
C VAL A 125 -2.26 19.06 4.76
N PRO A 126 -3.28 19.68 5.42
CA PRO A 126 -4.27 18.91 6.16
C PRO A 126 -5.19 18.15 5.20
N PHE A 127 -5.66 16.98 5.68
CA PHE A 127 -6.67 16.21 4.97
C PHE A 127 -7.96 17.03 4.84
N SER A 128 -8.58 17.01 3.66
CA SER A 128 -9.83 17.75 3.43
C SER A 128 -10.70 17.12 2.35
N GLU A 129 -11.98 17.43 2.39
CA GLU A 129 -12.93 16.99 1.36
C GLU A 129 -12.56 17.56 -0.02
N GLU A 130 -12.01 18.76 -0.05
CA GLU A 130 -11.61 19.39 -1.31
C GLU A 130 -10.53 18.57 -2.00
N LEU A 131 -9.56 18.05 -1.23
CA LEU A 131 -8.52 17.21 -1.79
C LEU A 131 -9.10 15.90 -2.33
N LEU A 132 -10.10 15.32 -1.64
CA LEU A 132 -10.73 14.09 -2.11
C LEU A 132 -11.36 14.25 -3.48
N THR A 133 -12.00 15.39 -3.73
CA THR A 133 -12.65 15.61 -5.04
C THR A 133 -11.65 15.59 -6.18
N MET A 134 -10.37 15.90 -5.90
CA MET A 134 -9.33 15.89 -6.94
C MET A 134 -9.10 14.50 -7.52
N VAL A 135 -9.33 13.45 -6.75
CA VAL A 135 -9.07 12.08 -7.20
C VAL A 135 -10.35 11.26 -7.41
N GLU A 136 -11.46 11.65 -6.82
CA GLU A 136 -12.71 10.89 -6.96
C GLU A 136 -13.10 10.64 -8.41
N ASP A 137 -12.99 11.67 -9.26
CA ASP A 137 -13.34 11.56 -10.66
C ASP A 137 -12.39 10.67 -11.46
N LYS A 138 -11.19 10.45 -10.93
CA LYS A 138 -10.18 9.64 -11.60
C LYS A 138 -10.25 8.17 -11.19
N MET A 139 -10.92 7.88 -10.09
CA MET A 139 -11.07 6.51 -9.58
C MET A 139 -12.29 5.78 -10.22
#